data_e3399f5d3e2ce7e998d547c5ef1a4833
#
_entry.id   e3399f5d3e2ce7e998d547c5ef1a4833
#
_cell.length_a   1.000
_cell.length_b   1.000
_cell.length_c   1.000
_cell.angle_alpha   90.00
_cell.angle_beta   90.00
_cell.angle_gamma   90.00
#
_symmetry.space_group_name_H-M   'P 1'
#
loop_
_entity.id
_entity.type
_entity.pdbx_description
1 polymer ?
#
loop_
_entity_poly.entity_id
_entity_poly.type
_entity_poly.pdbx_seq_one_letter_code
_entity_poly.pdbx_strand_id
1 'polypeptide(L)'
;MPIGYCSVMPALRVTDLDGAIGFFTGLLGFQVAWRTADDCADEGNPGTGSGETAMLEAGGVAVLLSTGSHLGGTPAFTGVLYFQMRGVAELYQLLVGKVDFVWHLEQMPYGTLEFGVRGPDGYTLAFSMEAPG
;
A
#
# COMPACT_ATOMS: atom_id res chain seq x y z
N MET A 1 18.89 22.44 15.71
CA MET A 1 18.67 21.10 15.18
C MET A 1 18.40 21.14 13.69
N PRO A 2 19.21 20.53 12.87
CA PRO A 2 18.89 20.44 11.46
C PRO A 2 17.61 19.61 11.24
N ILE A 3 16.82 20.06 10.29
CA ILE A 3 15.64 19.33 9.89
C ILE A 3 16.09 18.16 8.99
N GLY A 4 15.64 16.96 9.29
CA GLY A 4 15.99 15.78 8.50
C GLY A 4 14.77 14.93 8.24
N TYR A 5 14.49 14.66 6.98
CA TYR A 5 13.41 13.77 6.60
C TYR A 5 13.92 12.33 6.61
N CYS A 6 13.16 11.42 7.17
CA CYS A 6 13.55 10.01 7.26
C CYS A 6 12.78 9.11 6.29
N SER A 7 11.50 9.32 6.19
CA SER A 7 10.67 8.47 5.33
C SER A 7 9.30 9.09 5.14
N VAL A 8 8.56 8.52 4.20
CA VAL A 8 7.14 8.82 4.01
C VAL A 8 6.38 7.52 4.16
N MET A 9 5.30 7.55 4.92
CA MET A 9 4.44 6.38 5.08
C MET A 9 3.06 6.73 4.54
N PRO A 10 2.61 6.08 3.47
CA PRO A 10 1.25 6.31 3.00
C PRO A 10 0.25 5.72 3.99
N ALA A 11 -0.84 6.44 4.19
CA ALA A 11 -1.97 5.97 4.97
C ALA A 11 -3.16 5.92 4.03
N LEU A 12 -3.68 4.73 3.80
CA LEU A 12 -4.72 4.50 2.80
C LEU A 12 -6.02 4.12 3.50
N ARG A 13 -7.09 4.78 3.10
CA ARG A 13 -8.40 4.37 3.55
C ARG A 13 -8.86 3.17 2.73
N VAL A 14 -9.33 2.13 3.42
CA VAL A 14 -9.85 0.92 2.78
C VAL A 14 -11.23 0.62 3.34
N THR A 15 -12.05 -0.08 2.57
CA THR A 15 -13.40 -0.45 2.99
C THR A 15 -13.43 -1.78 3.72
N ASP A 16 -12.47 -2.66 3.42
CA ASP A 16 -12.37 -3.99 4.03
C ASP A 16 -10.93 -4.18 4.50
N LEU A 17 -10.71 -3.97 5.79
CA LEU A 17 -9.36 -4.04 6.34
C LEU A 17 -8.78 -5.46 6.27
N ASP A 18 -9.59 -6.47 6.60
CA ASP A 18 -9.10 -7.85 6.54
C ASP A 18 -8.71 -8.24 5.11
N GLY A 19 -9.53 -7.87 4.14
CA GLY A 19 -9.20 -8.12 2.74
C GLY A 19 -7.95 -7.38 2.28
N ALA A 20 -7.80 -6.14 2.70
CA ALA A 20 -6.61 -5.35 2.35
C ALA A 20 -5.35 -5.93 3.01
N ILE A 21 -5.44 -6.31 4.28
CA ILE A 21 -4.32 -6.97 4.96
C ILE A 21 -3.95 -8.26 4.24
N GLY A 22 -4.95 -9.06 3.85
CA GLY A 22 -4.71 -10.30 3.11
C GLY A 22 -4.01 -10.08 1.79
N PHE A 23 -4.37 -9.01 1.09
CA PHE A 23 -3.71 -8.66 -0.17
C PHE A 23 -2.22 -8.36 0.06
N PHE A 24 -1.91 -7.49 1.02
CA PHE A 24 -0.53 -7.11 1.28
C PHE A 24 0.30 -8.25 1.87
N THR A 25 -0.28 -9.03 2.79
CA THR A 25 0.49 -10.11 3.43
C THR A 25 0.56 -11.36 2.56
N GLY A 26 -0.54 -11.73 1.94
CA GLY A 26 -0.60 -12.98 1.18
C GLY A 26 0.02 -12.88 -0.20
N LEU A 27 -0.07 -11.73 -0.85
CA LEU A 27 0.43 -11.56 -2.22
C LEU A 27 1.71 -10.76 -2.31
N LEU A 28 1.89 -9.76 -1.45
CA LEU A 28 3.04 -8.86 -1.55
C LEU A 28 4.12 -9.14 -0.52
N GLY A 29 3.89 -10.03 0.42
CA GLY A 29 4.91 -10.41 1.38
C GLY A 29 5.11 -9.43 2.53
N PHE A 30 4.13 -8.57 2.77
CA PHE A 30 4.17 -7.67 3.92
C PHE A 30 3.82 -8.43 5.19
N GLN A 31 4.19 -7.88 6.33
CA GLN A 31 3.85 -8.41 7.64
C GLN A 31 3.08 -7.35 8.43
N VAL A 32 2.15 -7.78 9.24
CA VAL A 32 1.43 -6.86 10.13
C VAL A 32 2.35 -6.48 11.28
N ALA A 33 2.72 -5.20 11.35
CA ALA A 33 3.51 -4.69 12.47
C ALA A 33 2.64 -4.52 13.70
N TRP A 34 1.45 -3.97 13.50
CA TRP A 34 0.45 -3.87 14.57
C TRP A 34 -0.92 -3.65 13.94
N ARG A 35 -1.93 -3.96 14.72
CA ARG A 35 -3.32 -3.73 14.35
C ARG A 35 -4.06 -3.27 15.60
N THR A 36 -4.88 -2.25 15.47
CA THR A 36 -5.65 -1.74 16.61
C THR A 36 -7.03 -1.34 16.13
N ALA A 37 -8.02 -1.59 16.97
CA ALA A 37 -9.32 -1.00 16.78
C ALA A 37 -9.18 0.50 17.00
N ASP A 38 -9.77 1.27 16.13
CA ASP A 38 -9.71 2.72 16.22
C ASP A 38 -10.77 3.17 17.24
N ASP A 39 -10.46 2.96 18.50
CA ASP A 39 -11.29 3.42 19.60
C ASP A 39 -11.10 4.90 19.88
N CYS A 40 -10.39 5.57 19.05
CA CYS A 40 -10.30 7.01 19.10
C CYS A 40 -11.59 7.60 18.56
N ALA A 41 -12.71 7.12 19.05
CA ALA A 41 -13.89 7.92 19.06
C ALA A 41 -13.51 9.15 19.85
N ASP A 42 -13.16 10.17 19.17
CA ASP A 42 -13.13 11.48 19.75
C ASP A 42 -14.49 11.66 20.39
N GLU A 43 -14.51 11.80 21.69
CA GLU A 43 -15.74 11.95 22.44
C GLU A 43 -16.56 13.13 21.90
N GLY A 44 -15.98 14.00 21.11
CA GLY A 44 -16.67 15.12 20.48
C GLY A 44 -17.13 14.88 19.06
N ASN A 45 -16.92 13.69 18.50
CA ASN A 45 -17.21 13.45 17.09
C ASN A 45 -17.85 12.08 16.89
N PRO A 46 -19.10 11.93 17.28
CA PRO A 46 -19.80 10.67 17.08
C PRO A 46 -19.93 10.38 15.59
N GLY A 47 -19.36 9.32 15.13
CA GLY A 47 -19.36 8.96 13.73
C GLY A 47 -17.98 8.90 13.10
N THR A 48 -16.96 9.38 13.78
CA THR A 48 -15.60 9.33 13.27
C THR A 48 -14.74 8.27 13.92
N GLY A 49 -15.32 7.34 14.63
CA GLY A 49 -14.50 6.57 15.50
C GLY A 49 -14.59 5.08 15.43
N SER A 50 -15.33 4.53 14.51
CA SER A 50 -15.48 3.07 14.49
C SER A 50 -14.67 2.46 13.36
N GLY A 51 -13.37 2.65 13.37
CA GLY A 51 -12.53 2.04 12.37
C GLY A 51 -11.45 1.22 13.01
N GLU A 52 -10.78 0.42 12.21
CA GLU A 52 -9.59 -0.28 12.60
C GLU A 52 -8.43 0.21 11.75
N THR A 53 -7.25 0.20 12.33
CA THR A 53 -6.04 0.60 11.64
C THR A 53 -4.99 -0.50 11.77
N ALA A 54 -4.26 -0.74 10.72
CA ALA A 54 -3.16 -1.68 10.74
C ALA A 54 -1.95 -1.06 10.05
N MET A 55 -0.78 -1.30 10.61
CA MET A 55 0.48 -0.96 9.96
C MET A 55 1.10 -2.22 9.42
N LEU A 56 1.43 -2.19 8.14
CA LEU A 56 2.06 -3.31 7.45
C LEU A 56 3.45 -2.90 7.01
N GLU A 57 4.38 -3.82 7.09
CA GLU A 57 5.76 -3.51 6.71
C GLU A 57 6.42 -4.64 5.94
N ALA A 58 7.37 -4.27 5.09
CA ALA A 58 8.21 -5.19 4.37
C ALA A 58 9.56 -4.49 4.14
N GLY A 59 10.62 -5.03 4.71
CA GLY A 59 11.92 -4.38 4.64
C GLY A 59 11.84 -2.97 5.23
N GLY A 60 12.28 -1.99 4.48
CA GLY A 60 12.20 -0.59 4.91
C GLY A 60 10.92 0.13 4.51
N VAL A 61 9.91 -0.58 4.07
CA VAL A 61 8.68 0.01 3.55
C VAL A 61 7.54 -0.23 4.53
N ALA A 62 6.75 0.80 4.77
CA ALA A 62 5.58 0.71 5.64
C ALA A 62 4.36 1.35 4.99
N VAL A 63 3.20 0.74 5.21
CA VAL A 63 1.91 1.26 4.74
C VAL A 63 0.93 1.16 5.89
N LEU A 64 0.17 2.23 6.11
CA LEU A 64 -0.90 2.23 7.09
C LEU A 64 -2.23 2.03 6.36
N LEU A 65 -3.04 1.10 6.82
CA LEU A 65 -4.37 0.85 6.27
C LEU A 65 -5.39 1.14 7.35
N SER A 66 -6.47 1.82 7.00
CA SER A 66 -7.49 2.17 7.98
C SER A 66 -8.87 2.22 7.34
N THR A 67 -9.87 1.75 8.10
CA THR A 67 -11.26 1.94 7.72
C THR A 67 -11.85 3.19 8.35
N GLY A 68 -11.07 3.90 9.16
CA GLY A 68 -11.54 5.07 9.88
C GLY A 68 -11.84 6.25 8.99
N SER A 69 -12.86 7.01 9.35
CA SER A 69 -13.28 8.18 8.59
C SER A 69 -12.29 9.34 8.67
N HIS A 70 -11.34 9.27 9.59
CA HIS A 70 -10.33 10.33 9.73
C HIS A 70 -9.41 10.45 8.52
N LEU A 71 -9.38 9.45 7.65
CA LEU A 71 -8.59 9.50 6.42
C LEU A 71 -9.39 10.08 5.24
N GLY A 72 -10.53 10.68 5.50
CA GLY A 72 -11.37 11.27 4.48
C GLY A 72 -12.58 10.40 4.17
N GLY A 73 -13.23 10.67 3.05
CA GLY A 73 -14.44 9.97 2.68
C GLY A 73 -14.20 8.62 2.00
N THR A 74 -14.90 8.39 0.91
CA THR A 74 -14.74 7.18 0.11
C THR A 74 -13.30 7.08 -0.39
N PRO A 75 -12.69 5.88 -0.40
CA PRO A 75 -11.35 5.74 -0.94
C PRO A 75 -11.27 6.29 -2.36
N ALA A 76 -10.37 7.24 -2.57
CA ALA A 76 -10.18 7.88 -3.87
C ALA A 76 -8.74 8.38 -3.97
N PHE A 77 -7.95 7.76 -4.81
CA PHE A 77 -6.57 8.14 -5.00
C PHE A 77 -6.28 8.20 -6.49
N THR A 78 -5.83 9.35 -6.96
CA THR A 78 -5.60 9.56 -8.38
C THR A 78 -4.15 9.43 -8.79
N GLY A 79 -3.31 8.95 -7.90
CA GLY A 79 -1.90 8.75 -8.19
C GLY A 79 -1.53 7.28 -8.19
N VAL A 80 -0.23 7.05 -8.18
CA VAL A 80 0.35 5.72 -8.13
C VAL A 80 1.31 5.68 -6.93
N LEU A 81 1.23 4.60 -6.15
CA LEU A 81 2.22 4.37 -5.11
C LEU A 81 3.32 3.49 -5.69
N TYR A 82 4.52 4.04 -5.76
CA TYR A 82 5.68 3.31 -6.27
C TYR A 82 6.44 2.68 -5.12
N PHE A 83 6.58 1.37 -5.18
CA PHE A 83 7.42 0.63 -4.25
C PHE A 83 8.73 0.34 -4.94
N GLN A 84 9.80 0.95 -4.45
CA GLN A 84 11.14 0.68 -4.95
C GLN A 84 11.62 -0.60 -4.28
N MET A 85 12.01 -1.61 -5.07
CA MET A 85 12.29 -2.91 -4.52
C MET A 85 13.31 -3.66 -5.37
N ARG A 86 13.74 -4.80 -4.89
CA ARG A 86 14.48 -5.77 -5.69
C ARG A 86 13.57 -6.95 -5.97
N GLY A 87 13.88 -7.70 -7.01
CA GLY A 87 13.10 -8.89 -7.34
C GLY A 87 11.77 -8.58 -7.97
N VAL A 88 11.69 -7.51 -8.75
CA VAL A 88 10.45 -7.12 -9.43
C VAL A 88 9.95 -8.22 -10.34
N ALA A 89 10.84 -8.85 -11.13
CA ALA A 89 10.43 -9.92 -12.03
C ALA A 89 9.91 -11.13 -11.27
N GLU A 90 10.51 -11.46 -10.14
CA GLU A 90 10.08 -12.57 -9.31
C GLU A 90 8.70 -12.29 -8.71
N LEU A 91 8.47 -11.07 -8.23
CA LEU A 91 7.16 -10.69 -7.72
C LEU A 91 6.11 -10.74 -8.81
N TYR A 92 6.45 -10.24 -9.99
CA TYR A 92 5.54 -10.29 -11.13
C TYR A 92 5.06 -11.72 -11.40
N GLN A 93 6.00 -12.67 -11.43
CA GLN A 93 5.66 -14.07 -11.68
C GLN A 93 4.75 -14.65 -10.59
N LEU A 94 4.96 -14.25 -9.34
CA LEU A 94 4.11 -14.71 -8.24
C LEU A 94 2.69 -14.14 -8.36
N LEU A 95 2.53 -12.98 -8.97
CA LEU A 95 1.23 -12.31 -9.03
C LEU A 95 0.42 -12.63 -10.29
N VAL A 96 1.03 -13.21 -11.31
CA VAL A 96 0.31 -13.56 -12.54
C VAL A 96 -0.87 -14.46 -12.21
N GLY A 97 -2.05 -14.07 -12.69
CA GLY A 97 -3.29 -14.78 -12.43
C GLY A 97 -3.94 -14.51 -11.08
N LYS A 98 -3.35 -13.65 -10.25
CA LYS A 98 -3.87 -13.38 -8.90
C LYS A 98 -4.28 -11.93 -8.68
N VAL A 99 -3.91 -11.05 -9.59
CA VAL A 99 -4.19 -9.60 -9.47
C VAL A 99 -4.58 -9.06 -10.83
N ASP A 100 -5.15 -7.86 -10.83
CA ASP A 100 -5.43 -7.13 -12.07
C ASP A 100 -4.24 -6.23 -12.35
N PHE A 101 -3.57 -6.45 -13.47
CA PHE A 101 -2.44 -5.62 -13.87
C PHE A 101 -2.95 -4.35 -14.55
N VAL A 102 -2.43 -3.21 -14.11
CA VAL A 102 -2.65 -1.93 -14.78
C VAL A 102 -1.68 -1.83 -15.95
N TRP A 103 -0.43 -2.20 -15.73
CA TRP A 103 0.52 -2.46 -16.81
C TRP A 103 1.41 -3.63 -16.42
N HIS A 104 1.77 -4.39 -17.46
CA HIS A 104 2.57 -5.59 -17.27
C HIS A 104 4.05 -5.27 -17.17
N LEU A 105 4.82 -6.25 -16.72
CA LEU A 105 6.26 -6.09 -16.54
C LEU A 105 6.90 -5.64 -17.85
N GLU A 106 7.59 -4.49 -17.81
CA GLU A 106 8.35 -4.01 -18.95
C GLU A 106 9.46 -3.07 -18.51
N GLN A 107 10.46 -2.95 -19.35
CA GLN A 107 11.53 -1.99 -19.14
C GLN A 107 11.09 -0.64 -19.68
N MET A 108 11.12 0.37 -18.83
CA MET A 108 10.67 1.70 -19.19
C MET A 108 11.80 2.49 -19.88
N PRO A 109 11.45 3.48 -20.74
CA PRO A 109 12.46 4.28 -21.40
C PRO A 109 13.42 5.00 -20.45
N TYR A 110 12.98 5.25 -19.23
CA TYR A 110 13.80 5.94 -18.23
C TYR A 110 14.66 4.97 -17.40
N GLY A 111 14.78 3.72 -17.80
CA GLY A 111 15.78 2.81 -17.24
C GLY A 111 15.29 1.94 -16.06
N THR A 112 14.01 1.87 -15.81
CA THR A 112 13.48 1.00 -14.75
C THR A 112 12.77 -0.21 -15.33
N LEU A 113 12.73 -1.28 -14.56
CA LEU A 113 11.91 -2.45 -14.82
C LEU A 113 10.74 -2.39 -13.84
N GLU A 114 9.50 -2.37 -14.35
CA GLU A 114 8.37 -2.16 -13.46
C GLU A 114 7.07 -2.76 -13.98
N PHE A 115 6.12 -2.94 -13.06
CA PHE A 115 4.74 -3.27 -13.40
C PHE A 115 3.81 -2.59 -12.40
N GLY A 116 2.53 -2.51 -12.73
CA GLY A 116 1.53 -1.91 -11.87
C GLY A 116 0.33 -2.80 -11.70
N VAL A 117 -0.24 -2.81 -10.51
CA VAL A 117 -1.42 -3.61 -10.19
C VAL A 117 -2.47 -2.75 -9.54
N ARG A 118 -3.71 -3.23 -9.60
CA ARG A 118 -4.80 -2.63 -8.87
C ARG A 118 -4.94 -3.32 -7.53
N GLY A 119 -4.73 -2.58 -6.47
CA GLY A 119 -4.83 -3.09 -5.11
C GLY A 119 -6.22 -2.91 -4.53
N PRO A 120 -6.34 -3.09 -3.20
CA PRO A 120 -7.61 -2.89 -2.51
C PRO A 120 -8.18 -1.50 -2.80
N ASP A 121 -9.50 -1.44 -2.94
CA ASP A 121 -10.22 -0.19 -3.21
C ASP A 121 -9.74 0.55 -4.46
N GLY A 122 -9.10 -0.15 -5.39
CA GLY A 122 -8.68 0.42 -6.66
C GLY A 122 -7.40 1.23 -6.63
N TYR A 123 -6.68 1.22 -5.52
CA TYR A 123 -5.37 1.90 -5.46
C TYR A 123 -4.42 1.28 -6.48
N THR A 124 -3.71 2.13 -7.21
CA THR A 124 -2.71 1.64 -8.15
C THR A 124 -1.36 1.55 -7.44
N LEU A 125 -0.81 0.35 -7.44
CA LEU A 125 0.47 0.05 -6.80
C LEU A 125 1.46 -0.35 -7.88
N ALA A 126 2.60 0.32 -7.94
CA ALA A 126 3.65 0.00 -8.90
C ALA A 126 4.88 -0.50 -8.17
N PHE A 127 5.56 -1.43 -8.80
CA PHE A 127 6.76 -2.06 -8.25
C PHE A 127 7.88 -1.85 -9.26
N SER A 128 8.98 -1.27 -8.81
CA SER A 128 9.99 -0.73 -9.70
C SER A 128 11.39 -1.01 -9.15
N MET A 129 12.33 -1.26 -10.07
CA MET A 129 13.75 -1.34 -9.77
C MET A 129 14.52 -0.82 -10.97
N GLU A 130 15.78 -0.47 -10.77
CA GLU A 130 16.63 -0.15 -11.89
C GLU A 130 16.79 -1.39 -12.77
N ALA A 131 16.61 -1.23 -14.08
CA ALA A 131 16.80 -2.33 -14.99
C ALA A 131 18.28 -2.73 -14.98
N PRO A 132 18.58 -4.04 -15.00
CA PRO A 132 19.98 -4.47 -15.14
C PRO A 132 20.53 -3.94 -16.44
N GLY A 133 21.58 -3.15 -16.31
CA GLY A 133 22.15 -2.39 -17.41
C GLY A 133 23.07 -3.14 -18.32
#